data_a23518503ea6ee50560a0443138db781
#
_entry.id   a23518503ea6ee50560a0443138db781
#
_cell.length_a   1.000
_cell.length_b   1.000
_cell.length_c   1.000
_cell.angle_alpha   90.00
_cell.angle_beta   90.00
_cell.angle_gamma   90.00
#
_symmetry.space_group_name_H-M   'P 1'
#
loop_
_entity.id
_entity.type
_entity.pdbx_description
1 polymer ?
#
loop_
_entity_poly.entity_id
_entity_poly.type
_entity_poly.pdbx_seq_one_letter_code
_entity_poly.pdbx_strand_id
1 'polypeptide(L)'
;MASALDIHGRLTLEAATAHLPMWTTWGVQDAGHLIHSLGCTFLTAVGRDLGFASVSEVPAPRQGELARVEEDVRSDSVWFDRETRRVALVAEFERYAGKQKDLSPKVETLLLAQQRWGCPDAVLLLAYWSVGLVTLPDHDSLRSIARGGFQALGGVRVPGNPRARVVFFQFVVRPGQDGLLRLESIIQRGEA
;
A
#
# COMPACT_ATOMS: atom_id res chain seq x y z
N MET A 1 -17.03 18.65 -2.55
CA MET A 1 -17.15 17.20 -2.23
C MET A 1 -15.98 16.52 -2.93
N ALA A 2 -15.04 15.97 -2.17
CA ALA A 2 -13.96 15.20 -2.78
C ALA A 2 -14.58 14.04 -3.56
N SER A 3 -14.33 13.98 -4.87
CA SER A 3 -14.63 12.83 -5.70
C SER A 3 -14.08 11.59 -5.00
N ALA A 4 -14.90 10.56 -4.86
CA ALA A 4 -14.42 9.29 -4.30
C ALA A 4 -13.15 8.91 -5.05
N LEU A 5 -12.04 8.73 -4.33
CA LEU A 5 -10.75 8.41 -4.92
C LEU A 5 -10.89 7.11 -5.71
N ASP A 6 -11.01 7.22 -7.03
CA ASP A 6 -11.09 6.06 -7.92
C ASP A 6 -9.69 5.53 -8.22
N ILE A 7 -9.23 4.65 -7.32
CA ILE A 7 -7.94 3.96 -7.47
C ILE A 7 -8.10 2.76 -8.42
N HIS A 8 -9.33 2.22 -8.52
CA HIS A 8 -9.59 0.93 -9.16
C HIS A 8 -9.26 0.94 -10.65
N GLY A 9 -9.67 1.99 -11.35
CA GLY A 9 -9.39 2.15 -12.78
C GLY A 9 -7.97 2.63 -13.11
N ARG A 10 -7.11 2.86 -12.11
CA ARG A 10 -5.79 3.47 -12.30
C ARG A 10 -4.61 2.57 -11.96
N LEU A 11 -4.77 1.63 -11.05
CA LEU A 11 -3.76 0.61 -10.79
C LEU A 11 -3.94 -0.54 -11.81
N THR A 12 -3.46 -0.32 -13.03
CA THR A 12 -3.59 -1.25 -14.15
C THR A 12 -2.24 -1.63 -14.72
N LEU A 13 -2.19 -2.76 -15.43
CA LEU A 13 -0.98 -3.19 -16.13
C LEU A 13 -0.58 -2.18 -17.24
N GLU A 14 -1.57 -1.57 -17.89
CA GLU A 14 -1.32 -0.54 -18.91
C GLU A 14 -0.61 0.69 -18.29
N ALA A 15 -1.11 1.19 -17.17
CA ALA A 15 -0.46 2.28 -16.44
C ALA A 15 0.95 1.89 -15.97
N ALA A 16 1.13 0.66 -15.47
CA ALA A 16 2.45 0.16 -15.09
C ALA A 16 3.40 0.10 -16.29
N THR A 17 2.91 -0.28 -17.46
CA THR A 17 3.71 -0.32 -18.70
C THR A 17 4.13 1.08 -19.15
N ALA A 18 3.23 2.04 -19.05
CA ALA A 18 3.52 3.42 -19.42
C ALA A 18 4.60 4.06 -18.51
N HIS A 19 4.51 3.80 -17.20
CA HIS A 19 5.47 4.36 -16.23
C HIS A 19 6.78 3.58 -16.11
N LEU A 20 6.70 2.24 -16.15
CA LEU A 20 7.81 1.35 -15.78
C LEU A 20 7.94 0.17 -16.77
N PRO A 21 8.31 0.42 -18.05
CA PRO A 21 8.47 -0.63 -19.05
C PRO A 21 9.52 -1.67 -18.64
N MET A 22 10.48 -1.30 -17.79
CA MET A 22 11.45 -2.23 -17.23
C MET A 22 10.78 -3.36 -16.42
N TRP A 23 9.66 -3.06 -15.75
CA TRP A 23 8.97 -4.04 -14.93
C TRP A 23 8.00 -4.91 -15.74
N THR A 24 7.39 -4.38 -16.77
CA THR A 24 6.36 -5.07 -17.55
C THR A 24 6.91 -5.72 -18.82
N THR A 25 7.82 -5.02 -19.52
CA THR A 25 8.30 -5.43 -20.85
C THR A 25 9.73 -5.97 -20.82
N TRP A 26 10.68 -5.26 -20.20
CA TRP A 26 12.09 -5.70 -20.24
C TRP A 26 12.35 -6.86 -19.28
N GLY A 27 11.75 -6.83 -18.10
CA GLY A 27 11.97 -7.77 -17.02
C GLY A 27 13.13 -7.38 -16.11
N VAL A 28 13.08 -7.86 -14.87
CA VAL A 28 14.07 -7.56 -13.84
C VAL A 28 14.63 -8.84 -13.23
N GLN A 29 15.88 -8.81 -12.81
CA GLN A 29 16.59 -9.97 -12.25
C GLN A 29 16.33 -10.18 -10.77
N ASP A 30 16.17 -9.09 -10.02
CA ASP A 30 16.02 -9.14 -8.58
C ASP A 30 14.55 -9.18 -8.16
N ALA A 31 14.21 -10.25 -7.45
CA ALA A 31 12.90 -10.46 -6.88
C ALA A 31 12.68 -9.73 -5.53
N GLY A 32 13.70 -9.13 -4.97
CA GLY A 32 13.62 -8.54 -3.63
C GLY A 32 13.40 -7.03 -3.65
N HIS A 33 14.48 -6.33 -3.54
CA HIS A 33 14.48 -4.88 -3.34
C HIS A 33 14.03 -4.10 -4.57
N LEU A 34 14.41 -4.55 -5.78
CA LEU A 34 14.05 -3.83 -7.00
C LEU A 34 12.54 -3.84 -7.26
N ILE A 35 11.87 -4.99 -7.10
CA ILE A 35 10.40 -5.05 -7.27
C ILE A 35 9.69 -4.17 -6.23
N HIS A 36 10.17 -4.14 -4.99
CA HIS A 36 9.62 -3.22 -3.98
C HIS A 36 9.77 -1.76 -4.42
N SER A 37 10.97 -1.35 -4.85
CA SER A 37 11.22 0.02 -5.33
C SER A 37 10.37 0.39 -6.54
N LEU A 38 10.16 -0.55 -7.48
CA LEU A 38 9.28 -0.34 -8.63
C LEU A 38 7.83 -0.16 -8.20
N GLY A 39 7.35 -0.94 -7.23
CA GLY A 39 6.01 -0.81 -6.67
C GLY A 39 5.79 0.56 -6.02
N CYS A 40 6.70 0.99 -5.14
CA CYS A 40 6.64 2.31 -4.50
C CYS A 40 6.66 3.45 -5.54
N THR A 41 7.51 3.33 -6.57
CA THR A 41 7.60 4.29 -7.67
C THR A 41 6.29 4.34 -8.46
N PHE A 42 5.72 3.18 -8.79
CA PHE A 42 4.46 3.09 -9.52
C PHE A 42 3.29 3.71 -8.75
N LEU A 43 3.12 3.35 -7.48
CA LEU A 43 2.08 3.94 -6.64
C LEU A 43 2.20 5.46 -6.56
N THR A 44 3.44 5.97 -6.45
CA THR A 44 3.72 7.40 -6.42
C THR A 44 3.41 8.07 -7.75
N ALA A 45 3.73 7.44 -8.89
CA ALA A 45 3.42 7.95 -10.22
C ALA A 45 1.91 8.04 -10.45
N VAL A 46 1.17 6.97 -10.13
CA VAL A 46 -0.29 6.95 -10.26
C VAL A 46 -0.95 8.05 -9.41
N GLY A 47 -0.45 8.28 -8.19
CA GLY A 47 -0.95 9.39 -7.36
C GLY A 47 -0.77 10.75 -8.03
N ARG A 48 0.34 10.97 -8.71
CA ARG A 48 0.61 12.21 -9.47
C ARG A 48 -0.32 12.36 -10.67
N ASP A 49 -0.56 11.28 -11.41
CA ASP A 49 -1.47 11.28 -12.56
C ASP A 49 -2.92 11.59 -12.13
N LEU A 50 -3.29 11.18 -10.94
CA LEU A 50 -4.58 11.51 -10.32
C LEU A 50 -4.65 12.93 -9.74
N GLY A 51 -3.58 13.72 -9.87
CA GLY A 51 -3.53 15.11 -9.44
C GLY A 51 -3.10 15.32 -7.98
N PHE A 52 -2.72 14.27 -7.25
CA PHE A 52 -2.21 14.41 -5.88
C PHE A 52 -0.75 14.87 -5.83
N ALA A 53 -0.34 15.47 -4.73
CA ALA A 53 1.07 15.59 -4.38
C ALA A 53 1.51 14.26 -3.73
N SER A 54 2.03 13.34 -4.54
CA SER A 54 2.38 12.00 -4.12
C SER A 54 3.89 11.86 -3.90
N VAL A 55 4.26 11.27 -2.77
CA VAL A 55 5.65 11.12 -2.32
C VAL A 55 5.85 9.68 -1.82
N SER A 56 7.04 9.10 -2.08
CA SER A 56 7.44 7.80 -1.54
C SER A 56 8.23 7.94 -0.24
N GLU A 57 8.26 6.87 0.55
CA GLU A 57 9.08 6.75 1.76
C GLU A 57 8.82 7.87 2.79
N VAL A 58 7.55 8.13 3.10
CA VAL A 58 7.14 9.26 3.93
C VAL A 58 7.01 8.86 5.39
N PRO A 59 7.81 9.43 6.31
CA PRO A 59 7.65 9.20 7.74
C PRO A 59 6.37 9.87 8.25
N ALA A 60 5.54 9.12 8.98
CA ALA A 60 4.38 9.69 9.64
C ALA A 60 4.83 10.51 10.89
N PRO A 61 4.24 11.69 11.14
CA PRO A 61 4.65 12.55 12.24
C PRO A 61 4.44 11.88 13.60
N ARG A 62 5.42 11.99 14.48
CA ARG A 62 5.29 11.57 15.89
C ARG A 62 4.67 12.69 16.71
N GLN A 63 3.35 12.76 16.72
CA GLN A 63 2.64 13.80 17.45
C GLN A 63 1.39 13.24 18.16
N GLY A 64 0.83 14.02 19.08
CA GLY A 64 -0.36 13.67 19.84
C GLY A 64 -0.16 12.48 20.77
N GLU A 65 -1.23 11.77 21.08
CA GLU A 65 -1.23 10.63 22.01
C GLU A 65 -0.40 9.45 21.51
N LEU A 66 -0.30 9.30 20.19
CA LEU A 66 0.47 8.23 19.56
C LEU A 66 1.97 8.54 19.41
N ALA A 67 2.45 9.68 19.91
CA ALA A 67 3.88 9.98 19.99
C ALA A 67 4.64 8.97 20.87
N ARG A 68 3.94 8.31 21.79
CA ARG A 68 4.49 7.28 22.69
C ARG A 68 4.73 5.93 22.00
N VAL A 69 4.13 5.71 20.84
CA VAL A 69 4.42 4.53 20.02
C VAL A 69 5.81 4.75 19.41
N GLU A 70 6.79 3.99 19.87
CA GLU A 70 8.21 4.18 19.48
C GLU A 70 8.49 3.75 18.04
N GLU A 71 7.57 3.02 17.40
CA GLU A 71 7.71 2.53 16.03
C GLU A 71 7.85 3.68 15.04
N ASP A 72 8.93 3.64 14.26
CA ASP A 72 9.07 4.48 13.07
C ASP A 72 8.15 3.98 11.98
N VAL A 73 7.14 4.77 11.69
CA VAL A 73 6.19 4.49 10.61
C VAL A 73 6.60 5.29 9.39
N ARG A 74 7.04 4.58 8.38
CA ARG A 74 7.37 5.14 7.07
C ARG A 74 6.52 4.42 6.04
N SER A 75 5.66 5.16 5.39
CA SER A 75 4.77 4.61 4.36
C SER A 75 5.44 4.64 2.99
N ASP A 76 5.28 3.57 2.23
CA ASP A 76 5.89 3.41 0.90
C ASP A 76 5.40 4.46 -0.11
N SER A 77 4.13 4.90 0.02
CA SER A 77 3.62 6.07 -0.71
C SER A 77 2.53 6.79 0.09
N VAL A 78 2.57 8.12 0.07
CA VAL A 78 1.54 8.98 0.66
C VAL A 78 1.08 9.99 -0.38
N TRP A 79 -0.25 10.13 -0.52
CA TRP A 79 -0.86 11.07 -1.45
C TRP A 79 -1.55 12.18 -0.68
N PHE A 80 -1.11 13.40 -0.94
CA PHE A 80 -1.68 14.60 -0.35
C PHE A 80 -2.60 15.28 -1.36
N ASP A 81 -3.81 15.59 -0.93
CA ASP A 81 -4.72 16.44 -1.69
C ASP A 81 -4.13 17.86 -1.80
N ARG A 82 -4.06 18.40 -3.02
CA ARG A 82 -3.36 19.67 -3.28
C ARG A 82 -4.11 20.89 -2.74
N GLU A 83 -5.42 20.82 -2.62
CA GLU A 83 -6.25 21.92 -2.16
C GLU A 83 -6.27 21.94 -0.63
N THR A 84 -6.64 20.82 -0.03
CA THR A 84 -6.78 20.70 1.43
C THR A 84 -5.46 20.48 2.15
N ARG A 85 -4.42 20.03 1.44
CA ARG A 85 -3.11 19.62 1.95
C ARG A 85 -3.17 18.47 2.96
N ARG A 86 -4.30 17.77 3.00
CA ARG A 86 -4.49 16.61 3.87
C ARG A 86 -4.10 15.32 3.16
N VAL A 87 -3.75 14.31 3.95
CA VAL A 87 -3.50 12.97 3.41
C VAL A 87 -4.82 12.38 2.91
N ALA A 88 -4.84 11.99 1.64
CA ALA A 88 -5.94 11.32 0.97
C ALA A 88 -5.75 9.80 0.90
N LEU A 89 -4.49 9.34 0.85
CA LEU A 89 -4.14 7.93 0.79
C LEU A 89 -2.79 7.67 1.45
N VAL A 90 -2.71 6.54 2.14
CA VAL A 90 -1.47 5.95 2.68
C VAL A 90 -1.33 4.55 2.10
N ALA A 91 -0.16 4.21 1.57
CA ALA A 91 0.09 2.93 0.91
C ALA A 91 1.31 2.20 1.47
N GLU A 92 1.19 0.87 1.53
CA GLU A 92 2.27 -0.10 1.72
C GLU A 92 2.34 -1.03 0.50
N PHE A 93 3.56 -1.38 0.08
CA PHE A 93 3.83 -2.31 -1.00
C PHE A 93 4.73 -3.44 -0.51
N GLU A 94 4.20 -4.64 -0.32
CA GLU A 94 4.90 -5.72 0.38
C GLU A 94 5.00 -6.99 -0.45
N ARG A 95 6.10 -7.75 -0.29
CA ARG A 95 6.20 -9.10 -0.85
C ARG A 95 5.29 -10.05 -0.08
N TYR A 96 4.51 -10.85 -0.80
CA TYR A 96 3.66 -11.87 -0.22
C TYR A 96 3.95 -13.24 -0.83
N ALA A 97 4.42 -14.17 0.00
CA ALA A 97 4.80 -15.53 -0.41
C ALA A 97 3.77 -16.60 0.00
N GLY A 98 2.50 -16.20 0.12
CA GLY A 98 1.42 -17.08 0.58
C GLY A 98 1.33 -17.16 2.11
N LYS A 99 0.71 -18.20 2.64
CA LYS A 99 0.37 -18.35 4.07
C LYS A 99 1.53 -18.22 5.06
N GLN A 100 2.78 -18.32 4.60
CA GLN A 100 3.96 -18.15 5.46
C GLN A 100 4.27 -16.69 5.79
N LYS A 101 3.64 -15.75 5.11
CA LYS A 101 3.86 -14.31 5.32
C LYS A 101 2.60 -13.67 5.87
N ASP A 102 2.71 -13.14 7.07
CA ASP A 102 1.65 -12.33 7.69
C ASP A 102 1.73 -10.88 7.18
N LEU A 103 0.60 -10.33 6.75
CA LEU A 103 0.45 -8.94 6.32
C LEU A 103 -0.18 -8.05 7.39
N SER A 104 -0.56 -8.60 8.54
CA SER A 104 -1.13 -7.84 9.66
C SER A 104 -0.26 -6.67 10.10
N PRO A 105 1.08 -6.82 10.26
CA PRO A 105 1.93 -5.70 10.63
C PRO A 105 1.88 -4.52 9.63
N LYS A 106 1.65 -4.81 8.34
CA LYS A 106 1.52 -3.75 7.32
C LYS A 106 0.22 -2.98 7.43
N VAL A 107 -0.87 -3.64 7.80
CA VAL A 107 -2.15 -2.95 8.08
C VAL A 107 -2.06 -2.15 9.37
N GLU A 108 -1.35 -2.65 10.38
CA GLU A 108 -1.05 -1.92 11.62
C GLU A 108 -0.26 -0.65 11.32
N THR A 109 0.77 -0.73 10.47
CA THR A 109 1.55 0.43 9.99
C THR A 109 0.66 1.44 9.27
N LEU A 110 -0.20 0.99 8.35
CA LEU A 110 -1.15 1.86 7.63
C LEU A 110 -2.10 2.58 8.59
N LEU A 111 -2.68 1.87 9.55
CA LEU A 111 -3.58 2.46 10.55
C LEU A 111 -2.84 3.47 11.43
N LEU A 112 -1.65 3.13 11.92
CA LEU A 112 -0.86 4.02 12.75
C LEU A 112 -0.45 5.29 11.98
N ALA A 113 -0.09 5.16 10.70
CA ALA A 113 0.16 6.31 9.84
C ALA A 113 -1.08 7.20 9.68
N GLN A 114 -2.25 6.60 9.38
CA GLN A 114 -3.52 7.34 9.26
C GLN A 114 -3.84 8.12 10.54
N GLN A 115 -3.68 7.47 11.70
CA GLN A 115 -3.93 8.10 13.00
C GLN A 115 -2.94 9.25 13.29
N ARG A 116 -1.65 9.05 13.02
CA ARG A 116 -0.62 10.08 13.21
C ARG A 116 -0.80 11.28 12.29
N TRP A 117 -1.28 11.07 11.07
CA TRP A 117 -1.63 12.16 10.15
C TRP A 117 -2.94 12.87 10.52
N GLY A 118 -3.75 12.32 11.42
CA GLY A 118 -5.06 12.87 11.79
C GLY A 118 -6.03 12.91 10.61
N CYS A 119 -5.94 11.97 9.70
CA CYS A 119 -6.74 11.92 8.47
C CYS A 119 -7.59 10.64 8.41
N PRO A 120 -8.65 10.51 9.25
CA PRO A 120 -9.44 9.28 9.35
C PRO A 120 -10.16 8.87 8.05
N ASP A 121 -10.35 9.80 7.13
CA ASP A 121 -10.97 9.55 5.83
C ASP A 121 -9.96 9.14 4.74
N ALA A 122 -8.65 9.14 5.05
CA ALA A 122 -7.62 8.67 4.12
C ALA A 122 -7.80 7.18 3.81
N VAL A 123 -7.64 6.82 2.53
CA VAL A 123 -7.67 5.44 2.08
C VAL A 123 -6.39 4.72 2.54
N LEU A 124 -6.54 3.53 3.07
CA LEU A 124 -5.43 2.62 3.40
C LEU A 124 -5.27 1.62 2.25
N LEU A 125 -4.19 1.74 1.51
CA LEU A 125 -3.88 0.86 0.38
C LEU A 125 -2.79 -0.14 0.78
N LEU A 126 -3.15 -1.41 0.85
CA LEU A 126 -2.18 -2.49 0.94
C LEU A 126 -2.03 -3.14 -0.43
N ALA A 127 -0.97 -2.80 -1.12
CA ALA A 127 -0.53 -3.48 -2.32
C ALA A 127 0.49 -4.56 -1.94
N TYR A 128 0.35 -5.74 -2.52
CA TYR A 128 1.31 -6.82 -2.30
C TYR A 128 1.63 -7.54 -3.60
N TRP A 129 2.85 -8.02 -3.73
CA TRP A 129 3.28 -8.74 -4.92
C TRP A 129 3.66 -10.18 -4.62
N SER A 130 3.42 -11.07 -5.58
CA SER A 130 3.73 -12.49 -5.49
C SER A 130 4.34 -12.99 -6.79
N VAL A 131 5.19 -14.03 -6.69
CA VAL A 131 5.64 -14.78 -7.87
C VAL A 131 4.58 -15.81 -8.21
N GLY A 132 3.88 -15.59 -9.31
CA GLY A 132 2.71 -16.38 -9.68
C GLY A 132 1.51 -16.16 -8.75
N LEU A 133 0.48 -16.97 -8.93
CA LEU A 133 -0.68 -17.00 -8.07
C LEU A 133 -0.37 -17.78 -6.79
N VAL A 134 -0.72 -17.20 -5.65
CA VAL A 134 -0.55 -17.80 -4.32
C VAL A 134 -1.88 -17.82 -3.58
N THR A 135 -1.97 -18.58 -2.49
CA THR A 135 -3.12 -18.51 -1.58
C THR A 135 -3.25 -17.08 -1.06
N LEU A 136 -4.42 -16.48 -1.20
CA LEU A 136 -4.67 -15.10 -0.79
C LEU A 136 -4.59 -14.95 0.74
N PRO A 137 -4.19 -13.76 1.23
CA PRO A 137 -4.32 -13.42 2.64
C PRO A 137 -5.82 -13.30 3.02
N ASP A 138 -6.11 -13.44 4.28
CA ASP A 138 -7.45 -13.18 4.83
C ASP A 138 -7.70 -11.67 4.90
N HIS A 139 -8.28 -11.12 3.82
CA HIS A 139 -8.55 -9.68 3.70
C HIS A 139 -9.55 -9.18 4.76
N ASP A 140 -10.48 -10.02 5.21
CA ASP A 140 -11.47 -9.63 6.22
C ASP A 140 -10.84 -9.52 7.60
N SER A 141 -9.94 -10.43 7.94
CA SER A 141 -9.10 -10.31 9.14
C SER A 141 -8.26 -9.03 9.11
N LEU A 142 -7.62 -8.72 7.96
CA LEU A 142 -6.84 -7.51 7.79
C LEU A 142 -7.70 -6.23 7.93
N ARG A 143 -8.91 -6.21 7.36
CA ARG A 143 -9.84 -5.08 7.57
C ARG A 143 -10.26 -4.93 9.03
N SER A 144 -10.43 -6.05 9.73
CA SER A 144 -10.82 -6.05 11.15
C SER A 144 -9.75 -5.37 12.01
N ILE A 145 -8.46 -5.51 11.69
CA ILE A 145 -7.37 -4.79 12.37
C ILE A 145 -7.52 -3.28 12.16
N ALA A 146 -7.72 -2.82 10.93
CA ALA A 146 -7.87 -1.40 10.65
C ALA A 146 -9.09 -0.79 11.35
N ARG A 147 -10.19 -1.54 11.45
CA ARG A 147 -11.43 -1.09 12.09
C ARG A 147 -11.42 -1.19 13.60
N GLY A 148 -10.82 -2.24 14.16
CA GLY A 148 -10.79 -2.53 15.60
C GLY A 148 -9.58 -1.96 16.32
N GLY A 149 -8.50 -1.64 15.60
CA GLY A 149 -7.22 -1.23 16.16
C GLY A 149 -6.40 -2.39 16.70
N PHE A 150 -5.22 -2.08 17.19
CA PHE A 150 -4.25 -3.07 17.67
C PHE A 150 -3.47 -2.57 18.89
N GLN A 151 -2.68 -3.44 19.49
CA GLN A 151 -1.76 -3.11 20.56
C GLN A 151 -0.35 -3.01 20.00
N ALA A 152 0.23 -1.80 20.01
CA ALA A 152 1.59 -1.57 19.56
C ALA A 152 2.63 -2.13 20.53
N LEU A 153 3.86 -2.27 20.08
CA LEU A 153 4.99 -2.58 20.96
C LEU A 153 5.04 -1.56 22.11
N GLY A 154 5.30 -2.05 23.33
CA GLY A 154 5.25 -1.21 24.54
C GLY A 154 3.84 -1.06 25.14
N GLY A 155 2.83 -1.76 24.61
CA GLY A 155 1.51 -1.83 25.22
C GLY A 155 0.60 -0.64 24.96
N VAL A 156 0.97 0.27 24.06
CA VAL A 156 0.14 1.40 23.67
C VAL A 156 -0.98 0.94 22.73
N ARG A 157 -2.23 1.23 23.09
CA ARG A 157 -3.38 0.94 22.23
C ARG A 157 -3.46 1.94 21.08
N VAL A 158 -3.39 1.45 19.84
CA VAL A 158 -3.72 2.22 18.64
C VAL A 158 -5.21 2.02 18.37
N PRO A 159 -6.04 3.07 18.45
CA PRO A 159 -7.46 2.95 18.22
C PRO A 159 -7.75 2.61 16.75
N GLY A 160 -8.74 1.77 16.52
CA GLY A 160 -9.22 1.47 15.18
C GLY A 160 -10.02 2.62 14.58
N ASN A 161 -10.22 2.54 13.28
CA ASN A 161 -11.10 3.44 12.57
C ASN A 161 -12.27 2.62 11.99
N PRO A 162 -13.47 2.62 12.62
CA PRO A 162 -14.61 1.82 12.14
C PRO A 162 -15.04 2.12 10.71
N ARG A 163 -14.67 3.30 10.20
CA ARG A 163 -14.94 3.74 8.82
C ARG A 163 -13.72 3.58 7.91
N ALA A 164 -12.65 2.92 8.36
CA ALA A 164 -11.45 2.72 7.56
C ALA A 164 -11.79 2.08 6.22
N ARG A 165 -11.40 2.74 5.15
CA ARG A 165 -11.46 2.22 3.79
C ARG A 165 -10.14 1.54 3.47
N VAL A 166 -10.11 0.21 3.56
CA VAL A 166 -8.92 -0.59 3.23
C VAL A 166 -9.10 -1.22 1.87
N VAL A 167 -8.17 -0.96 0.97
CA VAL A 167 -8.16 -1.46 -0.41
C VAL A 167 -6.95 -2.35 -0.62
N PHE A 168 -7.15 -3.49 -1.27
CA PHE A 168 -6.10 -4.46 -1.53
C PHE A 168 -5.85 -4.63 -3.02
N PHE A 169 -4.57 -4.65 -3.41
CA PHE A 169 -4.15 -4.99 -4.76
C PHE A 169 -3.05 -6.05 -4.75
N GLN A 170 -3.21 -7.07 -5.57
CA GLN A 170 -2.19 -8.08 -5.81
C GLN A 170 -1.50 -7.80 -7.15
N PHE A 171 -0.17 -7.70 -7.10
CA PHE A 171 0.70 -7.59 -8.26
C PHE A 171 1.32 -8.96 -8.51
N VAL A 172 0.95 -9.58 -9.61
CA VAL A 172 1.47 -10.90 -9.97
C VAL A 172 2.66 -10.74 -10.89
N VAL A 173 3.83 -11.20 -10.47
CA VAL A 173 5.02 -11.25 -11.31
C VAL A 173 5.33 -12.69 -11.72
N ARG A 174 5.87 -12.87 -12.92
CA ARG A 174 6.28 -14.19 -13.39
C ARG A 174 7.64 -14.14 -14.07
N PRO A 175 8.43 -15.23 -13.97
CA PRO A 175 9.63 -15.39 -14.77
C PRO A 175 9.27 -15.61 -16.24
N GLY A 176 9.90 -14.88 -17.13
CA GLY A 176 9.88 -15.15 -18.56
C GLY A 176 10.80 -16.30 -18.95
N GLN A 177 10.87 -16.64 -20.22
CA GLN A 177 11.79 -17.68 -20.74
C GLN A 177 13.27 -17.33 -20.52
N ASP A 178 13.58 -16.04 -20.42
CA ASP A 178 14.90 -15.49 -20.11
C ASP A 178 15.23 -15.48 -18.60
N GLY A 179 14.33 -15.97 -17.76
CA GLY A 179 14.45 -15.98 -16.30
C GLY A 179 14.20 -14.62 -15.62
N LEU A 180 13.95 -13.55 -16.39
CA LEU A 180 13.64 -12.24 -15.83
C LEU A 180 12.20 -12.18 -15.36
N LEU A 181 11.97 -11.52 -14.22
CA LEU A 181 10.64 -11.31 -13.66
C LEU A 181 9.93 -10.15 -14.33
N ARG A 182 8.69 -10.37 -14.72
CA ARG A 182 7.80 -9.35 -15.29
C ARG A 182 6.51 -9.27 -14.53
N LEU A 183 5.99 -8.06 -14.39
CA LEU A 183 4.63 -7.85 -13.91
C LEU A 183 3.65 -8.33 -14.98
N GLU A 184 2.83 -9.32 -14.64
CA GLU A 184 1.86 -9.94 -15.54
C GLU A 184 0.45 -9.37 -15.33
N SER A 185 0.09 -9.10 -14.08
CA SER A 185 -1.24 -8.56 -13.78
C SER A 185 -1.27 -7.79 -12.46
N ILE A 186 -2.20 -6.85 -12.38
CA ILE A 186 -2.57 -6.13 -11.17
C ILE A 186 -4.05 -6.43 -10.91
N ILE A 187 -4.35 -7.03 -9.77
CA ILE A 187 -5.68 -7.54 -9.45
C ILE A 187 -6.15 -6.91 -8.14
N GLN A 188 -7.27 -6.23 -8.19
CA GLN A 188 -7.94 -5.81 -6.95
C GLN A 188 -8.45 -7.06 -6.21
N ARG A 189 -8.32 -7.06 -4.90
CA ARG A 189 -8.71 -8.16 -4.03
C ARG A 189 -9.65 -7.69 -2.93
N GLY A 190 -10.52 -8.61 -2.50
CA GLY A 190 -11.44 -8.36 -1.40
C GLY A 190 -12.35 -7.17 -1.73
N GLU A 191 -13.43 -7.39 -2.49
CA GLU A 191 -14.48 -6.39 -2.66
C GLU A 191 -15.07 -5.99 -1.30
N ALA A 192 -15.36 -4.69 -1.15
CA ALA A 192 -15.90 -4.11 0.08
C ALA A 192 -17.35 -4.51 0.28
#